data_f5a6a85cdd0937a1d7cf98b3010d665f
#
_entry.id   f5a6a85cdd0937a1d7cf98b3010d665f
#
_cell.length_a   1.000
_cell.length_b   1.000
_cell.length_c   1.000
_cell.angle_alpha   90.00
_cell.angle_beta   90.00
_cell.angle_gamma   90.00
#
_symmetry.space_group_name_H-M   'P 1'
#
loop_
_entity.id
_entity.type
_entity.pdbx_description
1 polymer ?
#
loop_
_entity_poly.entity_id
_entity_poly.type
_entity_poly.pdbx_seq_one_letter_code
_entity_poly.pdbx_strand_id
1 'polypeptide(L)'
;MPLRQRKEIQKMSRSIRDLPTLFAVPPRRGLAPSPARPLARSVAFALFLPTLAAAATWPDTLGAFHRVSVQAVTPTADQAIFDEYGLREGETAQYEGDGQKFTATAWRFQDPTGALGAFEWLRPADSKPSALAKLAAETSTGTILTHANYVLRFEGYHPAVPFLTTFVEGLKQVDNSALPALMDYLPSQDLVPNSERYAEGPAALQKFAPGISPSTAAFHLSAEAQIGSFRTASGDLKLAIFSYPTHQIAMQQTGQFQRIAGAMVKRSGPLVAVILSPPNPDAAEKLLSLIRYQADITLDERVSTRRDNIGDLVINAFILIGILLCFSLVGGLAFGSVRAFLRRGGRGEAADAMIVLHLSDR
;
A
#
# COMPACT_ATOMS: atom_id res chain seq x y z
N MET A 1 13.98 -45.84 -17.39
CA MET A 1 14.29 -44.73 -18.31
C MET A 1 15.31 -45.22 -19.31
N PRO A 2 15.02 -45.26 -20.62
CA PRO A 2 15.88 -45.87 -21.61
C PRO A 2 17.03 -44.96 -22.03
N LEU A 3 18.14 -45.58 -22.23
CA LEU A 3 19.48 -45.06 -22.59
C LEU A 3 19.55 -44.11 -23.81
N ARG A 4 18.46 -43.81 -24.47
CA ARG A 4 18.39 -42.96 -25.68
C ARG A 4 18.38 -41.45 -25.37
N GLN A 5 17.91 -40.99 -24.20
CA GLN A 5 17.88 -39.57 -23.84
C GLN A 5 19.22 -39.00 -23.34
N ARG A 6 20.15 -39.86 -22.89
CA ARG A 6 21.48 -39.39 -22.44
C ARG A 6 22.43 -39.00 -23.59
N LYS A 7 22.19 -39.47 -24.81
CA LYS A 7 23.03 -39.14 -25.96
C LYS A 7 22.67 -37.83 -26.67
N GLU A 8 21.44 -37.37 -26.53
CA GLU A 8 20.99 -36.07 -27.10
C GLU A 8 21.51 -34.86 -26.29
N ILE A 9 21.58 -34.97 -24.97
CA ILE A 9 22.09 -33.87 -24.12
C ILE A 9 23.60 -33.66 -24.26
N GLN A 10 24.34 -34.75 -24.56
CA GLN A 10 25.80 -34.68 -24.76
C GLN A 10 26.20 -34.13 -26.12
N LYS A 11 25.30 -34.16 -27.12
CA LYS A 11 25.54 -33.62 -28.49
C LYS A 11 25.27 -32.10 -28.53
N MET A 12 24.39 -31.56 -27.70
CA MET A 12 24.12 -30.14 -27.62
C MET A 12 25.21 -29.33 -26.88
N SER A 13 25.99 -29.99 -26.00
CA SER A 13 27.07 -29.33 -25.24
C SER A 13 28.38 -29.18 -26.04
N ARG A 14 28.54 -29.80 -27.23
CA ARG A 14 29.74 -29.69 -28.05
C ARG A 14 29.67 -28.64 -29.18
N SER A 15 28.51 -28.06 -29.44
CA SER A 15 28.31 -27.09 -30.53
C SER A 15 28.54 -25.62 -30.14
N ILE A 16 28.89 -25.33 -28.91
CA ILE A 16 29.07 -23.93 -28.43
C ILE A 16 30.57 -23.55 -28.32
N ARG A 17 31.51 -24.43 -28.68
CA ARG A 17 32.95 -24.18 -28.50
C ARG A 17 33.73 -23.76 -29.75
N ASP A 18 33.11 -23.69 -30.91
CA ASP A 18 33.79 -23.33 -32.18
C ASP A 18 33.09 -22.11 -32.82
N LEU A 19 33.38 -20.92 -32.30
CA LEU A 19 33.17 -19.65 -32.99
C LEU A 19 34.54 -18.96 -33.13
N PRO A 20 34.99 -18.65 -34.34
CA PRO A 20 36.30 -18.05 -34.58
C PRO A 20 36.29 -16.58 -34.17
N THR A 21 37.30 -16.20 -33.39
CA THR A 21 37.68 -14.83 -33.08
C THR A 21 38.20 -14.13 -34.33
N LEU A 22 37.39 -13.24 -34.90
CA LEU A 22 37.77 -12.34 -35.98
C LEU A 22 37.51 -10.91 -35.50
N PHE A 23 38.55 -10.27 -34.94
CA PHE A 23 38.77 -8.82 -35.03
C PHE A 23 40.20 -8.53 -34.54
N ALA A 24 41.11 -8.56 -35.49
CA ALA A 24 42.47 -8.05 -35.34
C ALA A 24 42.43 -6.52 -35.51
N VAL A 25 42.89 -5.79 -34.49
CA VAL A 25 43.10 -4.33 -34.53
C VAL A 25 44.55 -4.09 -34.96
N PRO A 26 44.84 -3.29 -36.03
CA PRO A 26 46.23 -2.99 -36.45
C PRO A 26 46.91 -1.97 -35.49
N PRO A 27 48.26 -2.03 -35.38
CA PRO A 27 49.01 -1.13 -34.50
C PRO A 27 49.10 0.29 -35.07
N ARG A 28 48.70 1.29 -34.27
CA ARG A 28 48.91 2.71 -34.57
C ARG A 28 50.35 3.11 -34.26
N ARG A 29 50.99 3.69 -35.26
CA ARG A 29 52.31 4.32 -35.25
C ARG A 29 52.32 5.52 -34.30
N GLY A 30 53.44 5.68 -33.58
CA GLY A 30 53.69 6.74 -32.66
C GLY A 30 53.74 8.13 -33.33
N LEU A 31 53.23 9.12 -32.58
CA LEU A 31 53.42 10.53 -32.85
C LEU A 31 54.02 11.17 -31.59
N ALA A 32 55.01 12.04 -31.87
CA ALA A 32 55.89 12.71 -30.93
C ALA A 32 55.22 13.65 -29.91
N PRO A 33 55.87 13.98 -28.79
CA PRO A 33 55.31 14.81 -27.75
C PRO A 33 55.24 16.30 -28.12
N SER A 34 54.08 16.90 -27.91
CA SER A 34 53.88 18.36 -28.05
C SER A 34 53.70 19.01 -26.65
N PRO A 35 54.07 20.28 -26.47
CA PRO A 35 54.41 20.84 -25.16
C PRO A 35 53.20 21.14 -24.28
N ALA A 36 53.52 21.20 -23.00
CA ALA A 36 52.66 21.50 -21.86
C ALA A 36 51.74 22.72 -22.05
N ARG A 37 50.41 22.50 -21.79
CA ARG A 37 49.40 23.51 -21.51
C ARG A 37 49.04 23.51 -20.03
N PRO A 38 48.78 24.68 -19.42
CA PRO A 38 48.63 24.80 -17.98
C PRO A 38 47.32 24.16 -17.49
N LEU A 39 47.42 23.54 -16.34
CA LEU A 39 46.36 22.96 -15.55
C LEU A 39 45.23 23.98 -15.28
N ALA A 40 44.10 23.83 -15.97
CA ALA A 40 42.83 24.41 -15.54
C ALA A 40 42.37 23.59 -14.32
N ARG A 41 42.42 24.25 -13.16
CA ARG A 41 41.80 23.71 -11.92
C ARG A 41 40.29 23.67 -12.16
N SER A 42 39.78 22.48 -12.48
CA SER A 42 38.35 22.19 -12.41
C SER A 42 37.93 22.18 -10.95
N VAL A 43 37.32 23.29 -10.52
CA VAL A 43 36.58 23.33 -9.25
C VAL A 43 35.36 22.44 -9.46
N ALA A 44 35.43 21.20 -8.96
CA ALA A 44 34.26 20.34 -8.84
C ALA A 44 33.32 21.00 -7.82
N PHE A 45 32.30 21.69 -8.31
CA PHE A 45 31.18 22.13 -7.51
C PHE A 45 30.37 20.89 -7.15
N ALA A 46 30.67 20.30 -5.99
CA ALA A 46 29.84 19.25 -5.41
C ALA A 46 28.46 19.87 -5.14
N LEU A 47 27.51 19.61 -6.01
CA LEU A 47 26.09 19.83 -5.74
C LEU A 47 25.74 18.99 -4.51
N PHE A 48 25.77 19.58 -3.33
CA PHE A 48 25.08 19.09 -2.16
C PHE A 48 23.58 19.21 -2.47
N LEU A 49 23.00 18.15 -3.06
CA LEU A 49 21.57 17.95 -3.04
C LEU A 49 21.20 17.74 -1.57
N PRO A 50 20.41 18.64 -0.96
CA PRO A 50 19.85 18.33 0.35
C PRO A 50 19.02 17.07 0.17
N THR A 51 19.46 15.97 0.76
CA THR A 51 18.57 14.84 1.02
C THR A 51 17.42 15.44 1.83
N LEU A 52 16.24 15.56 1.23
CA LEU A 52 15.02 15.77 2.00
C LEU A 52 14.96 14.61 2.99
N ALA A 53 15.41 14.84 4.20
CA ALA A 53 15.15 13.94 5.31
C ALA A 53 13.62 13.85 5.41
N ALA A 54 13.05 12.73 5.04
CA ALA A 54 11.65 12.45 5.31
C ALA A 54 11.46 12.72 6.80
N ALA A 55 10.52 13.60 7.14
CA ALA A 55 10.29 13.93 8.54
C ALA A 55 9.94 12.63 9.28
N ALA A 56 10.72 12.34 10.32
CA ALA A 56 10.56 11.13 11.12
C ALA A 56 9.12 10.99 11.61
N THR A 57 8.62 9.76 11.60
CA THR A 57 7.29 9.44 12.15
C THR A 57 7.26 9.66 13.66
N TRP A 58 8.37 9.33 14.33
CA TRP A 58 8.52 9.44 15.76
C TRP A 58 9.03 10.83 16.17
N PRO A 59 8.32 11.57 17.06
CA PRO A 59 8.73 12.90 17.51
C PRO A 59 9.98 12.85 18.41
N ASP A 60 10.68 13.97 18.58
CA ASP A 60 11.85 14.06 19.44
C ASP A 60 11.53 13.86 20.92
N THR A 61 10.32 14.22 21.32
CA THR A 61 9.81 14.02 22.68
C THR A 61 8.45 13.35 22.65
N LEU A 62 8.22 12.46 23.60
CA LEU A 62 7.01 11.66 23.71
C LEU A 62 6.57 11.64 25.19
N GLY A 63 5.78 12.63 25.61
CA GLY A 63 5.51 12.88 27.03
C GLY A 63 6.78 13.25 27.80
N ALA A 64 7.13 12.48 28.82
CA ALA A 64 8.35 12.65 29.61
C ALA A 64 9.60 11.96 29.00
N PHE A 65 9.46 11.30 27.84
CA PHE A 65 10.54 10.56 27.19
C PHE A 65 11.18 11.38 26.07
N HIS A 66 12.49 11.26 25.93
CA HIS A 66 13.27 11.85 24.84
C HIS A 66 13.73 10.75 23.88
N ARG A 67 13.67 11.02 22.57
CA ARG A 67 14.17 10.13 21.56
C ARG A 67 15.69 10.08 21.55
N VAL A 68 16.26 8.91 21.80
CA VAL A 68 17.72 8.68 21.77
C VAL A 68 18.20 8.35 20.38
N SER A 69 17.44 7.54 19.66
CA SER A 69 17.76 7.14 18.29
C SER A 69 16.50 6.93 17.45
N VAL A 70 16.65 7.04 16.15
CA VAL A 70 15.63 6.71 15.15
C VAL A 70 16.30 6.10 13.94
N GLN A 71 15.71 5.05 13.40
CA GLN A 71 16.21 4.39 12.19
C GLN A 71 15.06 3.83 11.35
N ALA A 72 15.24 3.88 10.03
CA ALA A 72 14.32 3.19 9.13
C ALA A 72 14.44 1.68 9.32
N VAL A 73 13.29 1.01 9.28
CA VAL A 73 13.19 -0.46 9.36
C VAL A 73 12.69 -1.00 8.04
N THR A 74 13.56 -1.73 7.36
CA THR A 74 13.17 -2.53 6.20
C THR A 74 13.15 -3.98 6.63
N PRO A 75 11.98 -4.65 6.62
CA PRO A 75 11.91 -6.07 6.94
C PRO A 75 12.76 -6.88 5.97
N THR A 76 13.68 -7.69 6.46
CA THR A 76 14.49 -8.62 5.65
C THR A 76 13.91 -10.03 5.69
N ALA A 77 13.31 -10.41 6.81
CA ALA A 77 12.56 -11.64 6.93
C ALA A 77 11.10 -11.40 6.53
N ASP A 78 10.52 -12.36 5.80
CA ASP A 78 9.11 -12.29 5.35
C ASP A 78 8.75 -11.04 4.54
N GLN A 79 9.73 -10.43 3.87
CA GLN A 79 9.54 -9.22 3.07
C GLN A 79 8.36 -9.35 2.08
N ALA A 80 8.22 -10.52 1.44
CA ALA A 80 7.12 -10.77 0.50
C ALA A 80 5.73 -10.58 1.12
N ILE A 81 5.55 -10.86 2.43
CA ILE A 81 4.27 -10.65 3.12
C ILE A 81 4.06 -9.16 3.39
N PHE A 82 5.12 -8.44 3.80
CA PHE A 82 5.04 -6.99 3.96
C PHE A 82 4.74 -6.27 2.65
N ASP A 83 5.33 -6.76 1.54
CA ASP A 83 5.06 -6.23 0.20
C ASP A 83 3.60 -6.48 -0.23
N GLU A 84 3.04 -7.67 0.07
CA GLU A 84 1.62 -7.98 -0.16
C GLU A 84 0.69 -7.08 0.63
N TYR A 85 1.03 -6.77 1.89
CA TYR A 85 0.27 -5.82 2.72
C TYR A 85 0.52 -4.35 2.34
N GLY A 86 1.34 -4.10 1.30
CA GLY A 86 1.59 -2.75 0.82
C GLY A 86 2.38 -1.88 1.80
N LEU A 87 3.39 -2.45 2.49
CA LEU A 87 4.27 -1.67 3.37
C LEU A 87 4.92 -0.52 2.59
N ARG A 88 4.78 0.71 3.09
CA ARG A 88 5.34 1.93 2.49
C ARG A 88 6.59 2.39 3.22
N GLU A 89 6.55 2.39 4.54
CA GLU A 89 7.68 2.76 5.37
C GLU A 89 7.60 2.11 6.74
N GLY A 90 8.76 1.87 7.35
CA GLY A 90 8.89 1.42 8.72
C GLY A 90 9.94 2.26 9.43
N GLU A 91 9.68 2.62 10.69
CA GLU A 91 10.59 3.40 11.50
C GLU A 91 10.57 2.89 12.94
N THR A 92 11.75 2.72 13.52
CA THR A 92 11.93 2.37 14.93
C THR A 92 12.68 3.49 15.64
N ALA A 93 12.16 3.88 16.78
CA ALA A 93 12.78 4.85 17.68
C ALA A 93 13.03 4.24 19.07
N GLN A 94 14.09 4.64 19.72
CA GLN A 94 14.36 4.35 21.11
C GLN A 94 14.13 5.61 21.94
N TYR A 95 13.44 5.44 23.05
CA TYR A 95 13.12 6.50 23.99
C TYR A 95 13.66 6.20 25.38
N GLU A 96 14.11 7.25 26.05
CA GLU A 96 14.57 7.22 27.43
C GLU A 96 13.95 8.37 28.23
N GLY A 97 13.52 8.10 29.45
CA GLY A 97 12.96 9.10 30.37
C GLY A 97 12.52 8.46 31.68
N ASP A 98 12.53 9.19 32.77
CA ASP A 98 12.13 8.75 34.09
C ASP A 98 12.74 7.41 34.54
N GLY A 99 14.00 7.16 34.14
CA GLY A 99 14.71 5.90 34.43
C GLY A 99 14.23 4.68 33.64
N GLN A 100 13.33 4.87 32.70
CA GLN A 100 12.80 3.82 31.81
C GLN A 100 13.31 4.01 30.37
N LYS A 101 13.36 2.88 29.65
CA LYS A 101 13.70 2.84 28.23
C LYS A 101 12.70 1.96 27.51
N PHE A 102 12.30 2.37 26.30
CA PHE A 102 11.46 1.53 25.45
C PHE A 102 11.77 1.73 23.98
N THR A 103 11.33 0.77 23.19
CA THR A 103 11.42 0.83 21.73
C THR A 103 10.01 1.00 21.16
N ALA A 104 9.86 1.96 20.24
CA ALA A 104 8.63 2.18 19.52
C ALA A 104 8.85 1.98 18.01
N THR A 105 8.05 1.12 17.40
CA THR A 105 8.12 0.85 15.95
C THR A 105 6.79 1.21 15.30
N ALA A 106 6.84 1.92 14.19
CA ALA A 106 5.71 2.24 13.34
C ALA A 106 5.92 1.65 11.94
N TRP A 107 4.92 0.98 11.43
CA TRP A 107 4.85 0.56 10.03
C TRP A 107 3.64 1.23 9.40
N ARG A 108 3.85 1.94 8.30
CA ARG A 108 2.78 2.54 7.51
C ARG A 108 2.54 1.70 6.25
N PHE A 109 1.32 1.25 6.10
CA PHE A 109 0.85 0.49 4.95
C PHE A 109 0.13 1.39 3.94
N GLN A 110 -0.20 0.85 2.79
CA GLN A 110 -0.94 1.56 1.76
C GLN A 110 -2.34 1.94 2.24
N ASP A 111 -3.01 1.02 2.93
CA ASP A 111 -4.38 1.14 3.40
C ASP A 111 -4.58 0.41 4.74
N PRO A 112 -5.75 0.55 5.40
CA PRO A 112 -6.06 -0.13 6.65
C PRO A 112 -6.14 -1.67 6.55
N THR A 113 -6.39 -2.24 5.37
CA THR A 113 -6.44 -3.70 5.18
C THR A 113 -5.06 -4.30 5.37
N GLY A 114 -4.03 -3.71 4.74
CA GLY A 114 -2.65 -4.14 4.97
C GLY A 114 -2.21 -3.96 6.42
N ALA A 115 -2.63 -2.89 7.09
CA ALA A 115 -2.37 -2.70 8.52
C ALA A 115 -3.06 -3.77 9.39
N LEU A 116 -4.31 -4.16 9.06
CA LEU A 116 -5.02 -5.26 9.70
C LEU A 116 -4.24 -6.58 9.56
N GLY A 117 -3.86 -6.94 8.33
CA GLY A 117 -3.12 -8.18 8.06
C GLY A 117 -1.79 -8.23 8.82
N ALA A 118 -1.04 -7.13 8.83
CA ALA A 118 0.19 -7.02 9.59
C ALA A 118 -0.05 -7.09 11.11
N PHE A 119 -1.08 -6.44 11.64
CA PHE A 119 -1.44 -6.52 13.05
C PHE A 119 -1.78 -7.94 13.48
N GLU A 120 -2.66 -8.63 12.76
CA GLU A 120 -3.04 -10.01 13.08
C GLU A 120 -1.85 -10.96 13.04
N TRP A 121 -0.91 -10.72 12.12
CA TRP A 121 0.30 -11.52 12.02
C TRP A 121 1.34 -11.22 13.11
N LEU A 122 1.61 -9.91 13.36
CA LEU A 122 2.68 -9.48 14.29
C LEU A 122 2.24 -9.53 15.75
N ARG A 123 0.94 -9.63 16.01
CA ARG A 123 0.38 -9.73 17.35
C ARG A 123 0.86 -11.01 18.04
N PRO A 124 1.46 -10.91 19.24
CA PRO A 124 1.89 -12.07 20.01
C PRO A 124 0.70 -12.98 20.39
N ALA A 125 0.94 -14.31 20.37
CA ALA A 125 -0.10 -15.30 20.66
C ALA A 125 -0.63 -15.23 22.10
N ASP A 126 0.20 -14.80 23.05
CA ASP A 126 -0.11 -14.65 24.47
C ASP A 126 -0.68 -13.27 24.84
N SER A 127 -0.86 -12.38 23.86
CA SER A 127 -1.38 -11.05 24.10
C SER A 127 -2.88 -11.07 24.48
N LYS A 128 -3.31 -10.05 25.23
CA LYS A 128 -4.69 -9.81 25.60
C LYS A 128 -5.23 -8.61 24.84
N PRO A 129 -6.53 -8.58 24.52
CA PRO A 129 -7.16 -7.39 23.95
C PRO A 129 -6.95 -6.16 24.84
N SER A 130 -6.67 -5.01 24.22
CA SER A 130 -6.54 -3.72 24.90
C SER A 130 -7.68 -2.78 24.50
N ALA A 131 -8.13 -1.93 25.43
CA ALA A 131 -9.14 -0.92 25.16
C ALA A 131 -8.60 0.33 24.42
N LEU A 132 -7.33 0.36 24.08
CA LEU A 132 -6.67 1.52 23.44
C LEU A 132 -7.19 1.80 22.03
N ALA A 133 -7.53 0.74 21.27
CA ALA A 133 -8.11 0.82 19.93
C ALA A 133 -8.93 -0.43 19.62
N LYS A 134 -9.74 -0.41 18.55
CA LYS A 134 -10.49 -1.59 18.07
C LYS A 134 -9.56 -2.79 17.82
N LEU A 135 -8.40 -2.54 17.25
CA LEU A 135 -7.36 -3.52 16.99
C LEU A 135 -6.14 -3.15 17.85
N ALA A 136 -6.16 -3.57 19.10
CA ALA A 136 -5.07 -3.37 20.04
C ALA A 136 -4.91 -4.60 20.93
N ALA A 137 -3.66 -4.94 21.24
CA ALA A 137 -3.30 -6.05 22.09
C ALA A 137 -2.10 -5.71 22.98
N GLU A 138 -2.11 -6.25 24.20
CA GLU A 138 -1.07 -6.05 25.21
C GLU A 138 -0.48 -7.37 25.64
N THR A 139 0.83 -7.37 25.86
CA THR A 139 1.59 -8.43 26.56
C THR A 139 2.06 -7.92 27.91
N SER A 140 2.77 -8.73 28.68
CA SER A 140 3.40 -8.26 29.93
C SER A 140 4.47 -7.18 29.71
N THR A 141 5.00 -7.04 28.49
CA THR A 141 6.15 -6.19 28.18
C THR A 141 5.88 -5.10 27.15
N GLY A 142 4.69 -5.04 26.58
CA GLY A 142 4.44 -4.04 25.56
C GLY A 142 3.05 -4.09 24.93
N THR A 143 2.83 -3.22 23.97
CA THR A 143 1.56 -3.02 23.31
C THR A 143 1.75 -2.99 21.79
N ILE A 144 0.82 -3.60 21.05
CA ILE A 144 0.69 -3.47 19.60
C ILE A 144 -0.73 -3.02 19.27
N LEU A 145 -0.87 -2.06 18.36
CA LEU A 145 -2.18 -1.55 17.94
C LEU A 145 -2.15 -1.04 16.51
N THR A 146 -3.34 -0.88 15.92
CA THR A 146 -3.50 -0.16 14.66
C THR A 146 -4.12 1.21 14.87
N HIS A 147 -3.70 2.14 14.04
CA HIS A 147 -4.40 3.41 13.82
C HIS A 147 -4.46 3.66 12.32
N ALA A 148 -5.67 3.56 11.74
CA ALA A 148 -5.86 3.68 10.30
C ALA A 148 -4.94 2.70 9.53
N ASN A 149 -4.11 3.20 8.61
CA ASN A 149 -3.13 2.39 7.87
C ASN A 149 -1.77 2.23 8.57
N TYR A 150 -1.70 2.49 9.89
CA TYR A 150 -0.49 2.28 10.69
C TYR A 150 -0.63 1.11 11.63
N VAL A 151 0.47 0.35 11.80
CA VAL A 151 0.68 -0.55 12.93
C VAL A 151 1.74 0.07 13.83
N LEU A 152 1.41 0.23 15.10
CA LEU A 152 2.28 0.78 16.14
C LEU A 152 2.61 -0.30 17.16
N ARG A 153 3.89 -0.47 17.49
CA ARG A 153 4.36 -1.42 18.49
C ARG A 153 5.25 -0.73 19.50
N PHE A 154 4.95 -0.93 20.77
CA PHE A 154 5.72 -0.44 21.89
C PHE A 154 6.27 -1.64 22.66
N GLU A 155 7.59 -1.71 22.80
CA GLU A 155 8.30 -2.76 23.55
C GLU A 155 8.95 -2.14 24.78
N GLY A 156 8.60 -2.66 25.97
CA GLY A 156 9.00 -2.10 27.25
C GLY A 156 8.10 -0.97 27.75
N TYR A 157 6.94 -0.72 27.09
CA TYR A 157 6.05 0.37 27.46
C TYR A 157 4.58 0.08 27.11
N HIS A 158 3.67 0.56 27.97
CA HIS A 158 2.23 0.55 27.74
C HIS A 158 1.74 1.99 27.64
N PRO A 159 1.44 2.48 26.42
CA PRO A 159 1.03 3.86 26.23
C PRO A 159 -0.36 4.13 26.83
N ALA A 160 -0.52 5.27 27.50
CA ALA A 160 -1.82 5.73 27.97
C ALA A 160 -2.63 6.37 26.83
N VAL A 161 -3.96 6.36 26.94
CA VAL A 161 -4.86 6.93 25.91
C VAL A 161 -4.52 8.38 25.55
N PRO A 162 -4.30 9.32 26.51
CA PRO A 162 -3.99 10.70 26.14
C PRO A 162 -2.71 10.85 25.32
N PHE A 163 -1.72 10.02 25.63
CA PHE A 163 -0.46 9.95 24.91
C PHE A 163 -0.67 9.51 23.45
N LEU A 164 -1.43 8.41 23.25
CA LEU A 164 -1.72 7.90 21.91
C LEU A 164 -2.51 8.91 21.08
N THR A 165 -3.52 9.56 21.66
CA THR A 165 -4.34 10.57 20.98
C THR A 165 -3.45 11.67 20.39
N THR A 166 -2.59 12.26 21.21
CA THR A 166 -1.67 13.31 20.77
C THR A 166 -0.69 12.82 19.70
N PHE A 167 -0.19 11.57 19.84
CA PHE A 167 0.75 11.00 18.89
C PHE A 167 0.11 10.74 17.52
N VAL A 168 -1.08 10.11 17.49
CA VAL A 168 -1.73 9.74 16.23
C VAL A 168 -2.23 10.94 15.44
N GLU A 169 -2.55 12.07 16.10
CA GLU A 169 -2.87 13.35 15.44
C GLU A 169 -1.70 13.91 14.63
N GLY A 170 -0.46 13.57 15.00
CA GLY A 170 0.77 13.96 14.29
C GLY A 170 1.13 13.08 13.11
N LEU A 171 0.48 11.94 12.93
CA LEU A 171 0.80 11.00 11.85
C LEU A 171 0.47 11.58 10.47
N LYS A 172 1.30 11.27 9.49
CA LYS A 172 1.16 11.77 8.12
C LYS A 172 0.58 10.69 7.20
N GLN A 173 -0.06 11.13 6.11
CA GLN A 173 -0.58 10.22 5.09
C GLN A 173 -1.47 9.11 5.68
N VAL A 174 -2.28 9.50 6.65
CA VAL A 174 -3.26 8.61 7.30
C VAL A 174 -4.39 8.33 6.33
N ASP A 175 -4.67 7.03 6.10
CA ASP A 175 -5.83 6.57 5.36
C ASP A 175 -6.86 6.01 6.34
N ASN A 176 -8.00 6.68 6.47
CA ASN A 176 -9.10 6.31 7.35
C ASN A 176 -10.20 5.52 6.61
N SER A 177 -9.89 4.84 5.52
CA SER A 177 -10.85 3.95 4.86
C SER A 177 -11.30 2.84 5.81
N ALA A 178 -12.48 2.27 5.51
CA ALA A 178 -13.06 1.23 6.37
C ALA A 178 -12.22 -0.05 6.31
N LEU A 179 -12.19 -0.77 7.44
CA LEU A 179 -11.64 -2.12 7.50
C LEU A 179 -12.47 -3.09 6.64
N PRO A 180 -11.85 -4.15 6.10
CA PRO A 180 -12.56 -5.13 5.29
C PRO A 180 -13.63 -5.87 6.10
N ALA A 181 -14.82 -5.99 5.52
CA ALA A 181 -15.93 -6.70 6.16
C ALA A 181 -15.66 -8.21 6.33
N LEU A 182 -14.66 -8.75 5.63
CA LEU A 182 -14.34 -10.18 5.67
C LEU A 182 -13.98 -10.65 7.08
N MET A 183 -13.33 -9.81 7.89
CA MET A 183 -12.98 -10.15 9.27
C MET A 183 -14.21 -10.46 10.15
N ASP A 184 -15.35 -9.85 9.86
CA ASP A 184 -16.58 -10.01 10.65
C ASP A 184 -17.29 -11.36 10.36
N TYR A 185 -16.90 -12.06 9.29
CA TYR A 185 -17.44 -13.39 8.96
C TYR A 185 -16.74 -14.53 9.70
N LEU A 186 -15.63 -14.27 10.38
CA LEU A 186 -14.96 -15.29 11.17
C LEU A 186 -15.75 -15.54 12.47
N PRO A 187 -16.26 -16.77 12.73
CA PRO A 187 -16.98 -17.05 13.96
C PRO A 187 -16.12 -16.81 15.19
N SER A 188 -16.68 -16.20 16.23
CA SER A 188 -15.97 -15.97 17.50
C SER A 188 -16.04 -17.18 18.46
N GLN A 189 -17.07 -18.05 18.29
CA GLN A 189 -17.23 -19.20 19.15
C GLN A 189 -16.12 -20.23 18.90
N ASP A 190 -15.48 -20.71 19.98
CA ASP A 190 -14.40 -21.70 19.95
C ASP A 190 -13.15 -21.27 19.18
N LEU A 191 -13.07 -19.99 18.77
CA LEU A 191 -11.90 -19.43 18.14
C LEU A 191 -10.72 -19.40 19.12
N VAL A 192 -9.57 -19.91 18.68
CA VAL A 192 -8.34 -19.81 19.45
C VAL A 192 -7.89 -18.34 19.48
N PRO A 193 -7.73 -17.74 20.65
CA PRO A 193 -7.36 -16.33 20.74
C PRO A 193 -6.09 -16.01 19.95
N ASN A 194 -6.09 -14.89 19.26
CA ASN A 194 -4.95 -14.39 18.47
C ASN A 194 -4.52 -15.33 17.31
N SER A 195 -5.38 -16.26 16.90
CA SER A 195 -5.12 -17.15 15.76
C SER A 195 -5.57 -16.59 14.41
N GLU A 196 -6.26 -15.45 14.43
CA GLU A 196 -6.75 -14.78 13.23
C GLU A 196 -5.55 -14.32 12.36
N ARG A 197 -5.66 -14.54 11.06
CA ARG A 197 -4.68 -14.14 10.06
C ARG A 197 -5.40 -13.67 8.80
N TYR A 198 -5.10 -12.48 8.37
CA TYR A 198 -5.57 -11.94 7.10
C TYR A 198 -4.53 -12.22 6.01
N ALA A 199 -4.96 -12.62 4.82
CA ALA A 199 -4.07 -12.86 3.69
C ALA A 199 -4.60 -12.16 2.43
N GLU A 200 -3.80 -11.26 1.89
CA GLU A 200 -4.07 -10.51 0.67
C GLU A 200 -3.32 -11.08 -0.53
N GLY A 201 -2.43 -12.03 -0.29
CA GLY A 201 -1.58 -12.56 -1.33
C GLY A 201 -1.05 -13.97 -1.09
N PRO A 202 -0.30 -14.49 -2.08
CA PRO A 202 0.24 -15.84 -2.07
C PRO A 202 1.24 -16.10 -0.94
N ALA A 203 2.09 -15.15 -0.56
CA ALA A 203 3.09 -15.35 0.49
C ALA A 203 2.45 -15.47 1.87
N ALA A 204 1.48 -14.61 2.18
CA ALA A 204 0.70 -14.67 3.42
C ALA A 204 -0.09 -15.98 3.49
N LEU A 205 -0.76 -16.40 2.41
CA LEU A 205 -1.48 -17.67 2.36
C LEU A 205 -0.56 -18.86 2.60
N GLN A 206 0.59 -18.91 1.93
CA GLN A 206 1.58 -19.98 2.09
C GLN A 206 2.07 -20.10 3.54
N LYS A 207 2.24 -18.97 4.22
CA LYS A 207 2.67 -18.93 5.61
C LYS A 207 1.57 -19.41 6.57
N PHE A 208 0.33 -18.97 6.37
CA PHE A 208 -0.76 -19.17 7.34
C PHE A 208 -1.61 -20.40 7.05
N ALA A 209 -1.74 -20.80 5.79
CA ALA A 209 -2.49 -21.98 5.34
C ALA A 209 -1.78 -22.73 4.20
N PRO A 210 -0.58 -23.31 4.46
CA PRO A 210 0.29 -23.91 3.42
C PRO A 210 -0.37 -25.09 2.67
N GLY A 211 -1.44 -25.66 3.22
CA GLY A 211 -2.20 -26.71 2.54
C GLY A 211 -3.09 -26.21 1.39
N ILE A 212 -3.26 -24.90 1.24
CA ILE A 212 -4.03 -24.30 0.15
C ILE A 212 -3.07 -23.69 -0.85
N SER A 213 -3.14 -24.14 -2.11
CA SER A 213 -2.32 -23.57 -3.16
C SER A 213 -2.76 -22.14 -3.49
N PRO A 214 -1.83 -21.17 -3.65
CA PRO A 214 -2.15 -19.81 -4.11
C PRO A 214 -2.88 -19.77 -5.46
N SER A 215 -2.61 -20.75 -6.35
CA SER A 215 -3.33 -20.88 -7.62
C SER A 215 -4.79 -21.25 -7.44
N THR A 216 -5.12 -22.04 -6.40
CA THR A 216 -6.50 -22.37 -6.04
C THR A 216 -7.21 -21.17 -5.40
N ALA A 217 -6.52 -20.40 -4.57
CA ALA A 217 -7.09 -19.19 -3.97
C ALA A 217 -7.33 -18.07 -5.00
N ALA A 218 -6.51 -18.04 -6.08
CA ALA A 218 -6.66 -17.12 -7.21
C ALA A 218 -6.64 -15.62 -6.82
N PHE A 219 -5.63 -15.18 -6.06
CA PHE A 219 -5.48 -13.79 -5.64
C PHE A 219 -5.43 -12.78 -6.81
N HIS A 220 -5.02 -13.24 -8.00
CA HIS A 220 -5.06 -12.41 -9.22
C HIS A 220 -6.49 -11.99 -9.63
N LEU A 221 -7.52 -12.60 -9.03
CA LEU A 221 -8.93 -12.20 -9.17
C LEU A 221 -9.40 -11.34 -8.00
N SER A 222 -8.49 -10.67 -7.31
CA SER A 222 -8.76 -9.83 -6.13
C SER A 222 -9.45 -10.61 -5.00
N ALA A 223 -8.96 -11.82 -4.73
CA ALA A 223 -9.36 -12.59 -3.57
C ALA A 223 -8.68 -12.07 -2.32
N GLU A 224 -9.37 -12.15 -1.19
CA GLU A 224 -8.85 -11.92 0.15
C GLU A 224 -9.21 -13.12 1.02
N ALA A 225 -8.43 -13.40 2.06
CA ALA A 225 -8.74 -14.52 2.94
C ALA A 225 -8.59 -14.16 4.41
N GLN A 226 -9.59 -14.55 5.22
CA GLN A 226 -9.52 -14.53 6.68
C GLN A 226 -9.38 -15.96 7.18
N ILE A 227 -8.36 -16.21 8.00
CA ILE A 227 -8.00 -17.53 8.50
C ILE A 227 -8.09 -17.52 10.03
N GLY A 228 -8.63 -18.58 10.62
CA GLY A 228 -8.69 -18.76 12.07
C GLY A 228 -8.55 -20.23 12.47
N SER A 229 -8.05 -20.46 13.69
CA SER A 229 -8.00 -21.79 14.30
C SER A 229 -9.10 -21.92 15.34
N PHE A 230 -9.79 -23.05 15.35
CA PHE A 230 -10.93 -23.33 16.23
C PHE A 230 -10.67 -24.57 17.05
N ARG A 231 -10.92 -24.46 18.37
CA ARG A 231 -10.73 -25.59 19.28
C ARG A 231 -11.99 -26.47 19.27
N THR A 232 -11.81 -27.75 18.99
CA THR A 232 -12.89 -28.75 19.09
C THR A 232 -12.49 -29.91 20.00
N ALA A 233 -13.48 -30.69 20.43
CA ALA A 233 -13.24 -31.88 21.25
C ALA A 233 -12.33 -32.93 20.58
N SER A 234 -12.28 -32.91 19.24
CA SER A 234 -11.52 -33.87 18.42
C SER A 234 -10.21 -33.31 17.89
N GLY A 235 -9.83 -32.09 18.30
CA GLY A 235 -8.62 -31.40 17.83
C GLY A 235 -8.92 -30.05 17.22
N ASP A 236 -7.90 -29.29 16.87
CA ASP A 236 -8.04 -27.96 16.30
C ASP A 236 -8.41 -28.02 14.81
N LEU A 237 -9.35 -27.19 14.40
CA LEU A 237 -9.74 -26.97 13.01
C LEU A 237 -9.18 -25.65 12.52
N LYS A 238 -8.58 -25.63 11.33
CA LYS A 238 -8.21 -24.40 10.65
C LYS A 238 -9.22 -24.09 9.56
N LEU A 239 -9.93 -22.97 9.73
CA LEU A 239 -10.89 -22.44 8.77
C LEU A 239 -10.24 -21.31 7.98
N ALA A 240 -10.37 -21.32 6.65
CA ALA A 240 -10.04 -20.23 5.77
C ALA A 240 -11.30 -19.77 5.03
N ILE A 241 -11.63 -18.50 5.11
CA ILE A 241 -12.75 -17.87 4.41
C ILE A 241 -12.18 -16.95 3.34
N PHE A 242 -12.46 -17.28 2.09
CA PHE A 242 -12.05 -16.45 0.94
C PHE A 242 -13.22 -15.57 0.53
N SER A 243 -12.96 -14.30 0.28
CA SER A 243 -13.89 -13.36 -0.32
C SER A 243 -13.50 -13.09 -1.76
N TYR A 244 -14.47 -13.10 -2.66
CA TYR A 244 -14.28 -12.80 -4.08
C TYR A 244 -15.14 -11.61 -4.50
N PRO A 245 -14.71 -10.80 -5.48
CA PRO A 245 -15.47 -9.64 -5.93
C PRO A 245 -16.87 -9.96 -6.44
N THR A 246 -17.10 -11.18 -6.95
CA THR A 246 -18.39 -11.57 -7.48
C THR A 246 -18.80 -12.99 -7.07
N HIS A 247 -20.10 -13.24 -6.98
CA HIS A 247 -20.66 -14.57 -6.72
C HIS A 247 -20.24 -15.60 -7.79
N GLN A 248 -20.04 -15.14 -9.02
CA GLN A 248 -19.66 -16.02 -10.13
C GLN A 248 -18.23 -16.53 -9.98
N ILE A 249 -17.30 -15.65 -9.60
CA ILE A 249 -15.90 -16.03 -9.31
C ILE A 249 -15.89 -17.00 -8.11
N ALA A 250 -16.62 -16.68 -7.03
CA ALA A 250 -16.74 -17.56 -5.87
C ALA A 250 -17.26 -18.96 -6.24
N MET A 251 -18.25 -19.05 -7.13
CA MET A 251 -18.78 -20.32 -7.62
C MET A 251 -17.72 -21.12 -8.39
N GLN A 252 -16.97 -20.49 -9.27
CA GLN A 252 -15.88 -21.14 -10.02
C GLN A 252 -14.79 -21.64 -9.09
N GLN A 253 -14.35 -20.80 -8.12
CA GLN A 253 -13.31 -21.17 -7.17
C GLN A 253 -13.77 -22.24 -6.19
N THR A 254 -15.05 -22.30 -5.81
CA THR A 254 -15.61 -23.41 -5.02
C THR A 254 -15.28 -24.75 -5.65
N GLY A 255 -15.44 -24.88 -6.97
CA GLY A 255 -15.10 -26.10 -7.70
C GLY A 255 -13.60 -26.44 -7.67
N GLN A 256 -12.71 -25.43 -7.58
CA GLN A 256 -11.27 -25.67 -7.44
C GLN A 256 -10.92 -26.16 -6.02
N PHE A 257 -11.49 -25.55 -4.98
CA PHE A 257 -11.29 -25.98 -3.60
C PHE A 257 -11.82 -27.40 -3.34
N GLN A 258 -12.96 -27.78 -3.94
CA GLN A 258 -13.52 -29.12 -3.83
C GLN A 258 -12.64 -30.22 -4.44
N ARG A 259 -11.68 -29.87 -5.31
CA ARG A 259 -10.71 -30.82 -5.87
C ARG A 259 -9.55 -31.13 -4.91
N ILE A 260 -9.39 -30.34 -3.85
CA ILE A 260 -8.38 -30.62 -2.84
C ILE A 260 -8.84 -31.84 -2.03
N ALA A 261 -8.00 -32.87 -1.97
CA ALA A 261 -8.32 -34.08 -1.24
C ALA A 261 -8.58 -33.79 0.25
N GLY A 262 -9.70 -34.25 0.76
CA GLY A 262 -10.10 -34.05 2.17
C GLY A 262 -10.58 -32.64 2.50
N ALA A 263 -10.76 -31.76 1.52
CA ALA A 263 -11.32 -30.43 1.76
C ALA A 263 -12.83 -30.49 1.97
N MET A 264 -13.30 -29.85 3.02
CA MET A 264 -14.69 -29.48 3.21
C MET A 264 -14.90 -28.03 2.84
N VAL A 265 -15.81 -27.79 1.89
CA VAL A 265 -16.00 -26.48 1.27
C VAL A 265 -17.46 -26.05 1.34
N LYS A 266 -17.69 -24.82 1.78
CA LYS A 266 -19.02 -24.19 1.74
C LYS A 266 -18.95 -22.84 1.07
N ARG A 267 -19.86 -22.59 0.14
CA ARG A 267 -20.03 -21.26 -0.46
C ARG A 267 -21.26 -20.56 0.14
N SER A 268 -21.10 -19.29 0.45
CA SER A 268 -22.21 -18.41 0.85
C SER A 268 -22.02 -17.05 0.17
N GLY A 269 -22.81 -16.78 -0.85
CA GLY A 269 -22.65 -15.57 -1.65
C GLY A 269 -21.28 -15.51 -2.36
N PRO A 270 -20.51 -14.43 -2.15
CA PRO A 270 -19.15 -14.27 -2.67
C PRO A 270 -18.09 -14.95 -1.79
N LEU A 271 -18.50 -15.51 -0.63
CA LEU A 271 -17.60 -16.16 0.32
C LEU A 271 -17.45 -17.65 0.02
N VAL A 272 -16.22 -18.16 0.13
CA VAL A 272 -15.90 -19.60 0.06
C VAL A 272 -15.13 -19.97 1.32
N ALA A 273 -15.75 -20.75 2.19
CA ALA A 273 -15.16 -21.25 3.42
C ALA A 273 -14.60 -22.67 3.21
N VAL A 274 -13.37 -22.89 3.67
CA VAL A 274 -12.61 -24.13 3.44
C VAL A 274 -11.98 -24.61 4.74
N ILE A 275 -12.15 -25.91 5.04
CA ILE A 275 -11.43 -26.63 6.09
C ILE A 275 -10.75 -27.81 5.43
N LEU A 276 -9.43 -27.96 5.63
CA LEU A 276 -8.66 -29.06 5.05
C LEU A 276 -8.55 -30.24 6.03
N SER A 277 -8.86 -31.44 5.56
CA SER A 277 -8.64 -32.71 6.27
C SER A 277 -9.04 -32.66 7.76
N PRO A 278 -10.27 -32.26 8.09
CA PRO A 278 -10.70 -32.17 9.49
C PRO A 278 -10.65 -33.54 10.19
N PRO A 279 -10.18 -33.58 11.45
CA PRO A 279 -10.19 -34.86 12.22
C PRO A 279 -11.60 -35.35 12.51
N ASN A 280 -12.57 -34.45 12.56
CA ASN A 280 -14.00 -34.78 12.69
C ASN A 280 -14.81 -33.98 11.65
N PRO A 281 -15.41 -34.65 10.65
CA PRO A 281 -16.22 -34.01 9.63
C PRO A 281 -17.46 -33.29 10.18
N ASP A 282 -18.13 -33.83 11.20
CA ASP A 282 -19.35 -33.24 11.78
C ASP A 282 -19.04 -31.91 12.46
N ALA A 283 -17.88 -31.80 13.18
CA ALA A 283 -17.46 -30.58 13.78
C ALA A 283 -17.10 -29.52 12.72
N ALA A 284 -16.47 -29.94 11.62
CA ALA A 284 -16.18 -29.06 10.50
C ALA A 284 -17.45 -28.58 9.78
N GLU A 285 -18.41 -29.44 9.56
CA GLU A 285 -19.69 -29.06 8.97
C GLU A 285 -20.45 -28.07 9.86
N LYS A 286 -20.48 -28.32 11.17
CA LYS A 286 -21.05 -27.37 12.13
C LYS A 286 -20.39 -26.02 12.05
N LEU A 287 -19.05 -25.94 12.02
CA LEU A 287 -18.31 -24.69 11.91
C LEU A 287 -18.61 -24.00 10.57
N LEU A 288 -18.56 -24.73 9.45
CA LEU A 288 -18.91 -24.18 8.15
C LEU A 288 -20.34 -23.66 8.10
N SER A 289 -21.30 -24.29 8.83
CA SER A 289 -22.70 -23.86 8.86
C SER A 289 -22.90 -22.45 9.40
N LEU A 290 -21.96 -21.96 10.24
CA LEU A 290 -21.98 -20.61 10.81
C LEU A 290 -21.65 -19.53 9.78
N ILE A 291 -20.94 -19.87 8.69
CA ILE A 291 -20.57 -18.89 7.67
C ILE A 291 -21.78 -18.59 6.79
N ARG A 292 -22.32 -17.39 6.95
CA ARG A 292 -23.50 -16.92 6.21
C ARG A 292 -23.22 -15.51 5.71
N TYR A 293 -23.20 -15.34 4.40
CA TYR A 293 -23.12 -14.03 3.79
C TYR A 293 -24.46 -13.31 3.97
N GLN A 294 -24.40 -12.14 4.58
CA GLN A 294 -25.52 -11.20 4.63
C GLN A 294 -25.19 -10.07 3.67
N ALA A 295 -25.96 -9.97 2.59
CA ALA A 295 -25.90 -8.80 1.75
C ALA A 295 -26.57 -7.65 2.51
N ASP A 296 -25.83 -6.65 2.91
CA ASP A 296 -26.41 -5.34 3.22
C ASP A 296 -26.92 -4.76 1.89
N ILE A 297 -28.22 -4.93 1.67
CA ILE A 297 -28.89 -4.25 0.56
C ILE A 297 -29.08 -2.81 1.05
N THR A 298 -28.10 -1.97 0.84
CA THR A 298 -28.29 -0.52 0.88
C THR A 298 -29.17 -0.18 -0.32
N LEU A 299 -30.48 -0.22 -0.10
CA LEU A 299 -31.45 0.27 -1.07
C LEU A 299 -31.19 1.78 -1.23
N ASP A 300 -30.54 2.17 -2.33
CA ASP A 300 -30.33 3.54 -2.77
C ASP A 300 -29.55 4.49 -1.82
N GLU A 301 -28.81 4.01 -0.86
CA GLU A 301 -27.83 4.85 -0.21
C GLU A 301 -26.68 5.13 -1.20
N ARG A 302 -26.83 6.26 -1.88
CA ARG A 302 -25.79 6.81 -2.75
C ARG A 302 -24.60 7.10 -1.85
N VAL A 303 -23.64 6.16 -1.80
CA VAL A 303 -22.36 6.42 -1.14
C VAL A 303 -21.73 7.58 -1.88
N SER A 304 -21.79 8.77 -1.25
CA SER A 304 -21.17 9.98 -1.81
C SER A 304 -19.67 9.75 -1.80
N THR A 305 -19.15 9.40 -2.97
CA THR A 305 -17.70 9.37 -3.18
C THR A 305 -17.17 10.79 -3.11
N ARG A 306 -15.87 10.96 -2.84
CA ARG A 306 -15.21 12.28 -2.86
C ARG A 306 -15.47 13.05 -4.17
N ARG A 307 -15.80 12.35 -5.27
CA ARG A 307 -16.19 12.91 -6.57
C ARG A 307 -17.62 13.47 -6.58
N ASP A 308 -18.49 13.03 -5.68
CA ASP A 308 -19.89 13.43 -5.60
C ASP A 308 -20.10 14.57 -4.59
N ASN A 309 -19.03 15.09 -3.99
CA ASN A 309 -19.12 16.24 -3.09
C ASN A 309 -19.40 17.50 -3.92
N ILE A 310 -20.70 17.87 -3.98
CA ILE A 310 -21.16 19.07 -4.67
C ILE A 310 -20.42 20.32 -4.16
N GLY A 311 -20.00 20.35 -2.89
CA GLY A 311 -19.21 21.41 -2.30
C GLY A 311 -17.84 21.57 -3.00
N ASP A 312 -17.11 20.48 -3.20
CA ASP A 312 -15.82 20.49 -3.88
C ASP A 312 -15.96 20.89 -5.38
N LEU A 313 -17.03 20.45 -6.02
CA LEU A 313 -17.33 20.82 -7.39
C LEU A 313 -17.61 22.31 -7.51
N VAL A 314 -18.39 22.89 -6.58
CA VAL A 314 -18.67 24.33 -6.53
C VAL A 314 -17.40 25.12 -6.24
N ILE A 315 -16.59 24.72 -5.27
CA ILE A 315 -15.30 25.38 -4.94
C ILE A 315 -14.36 25.35 -6.16
N ASN A 316 -14.22 24.21 -6.82
CA ASN A 316 -13.37 24.08 -8.01
C ASN A 316 -13.89 24.93 -9.19
N ALA A 317 -15.21 25.06 -9.35
CA ALA A 317 -15.81 25.95 -10.33
C ALA A 317 -15.47 27.42 -10.04
N PHE A 318 -15.57 27.87 -8.77
CA PHE A 318 -15.20 29.24 -8.39
C PHE A 318 -13.71 29.52 -8.58
N ILE A 319 -12.84 28.54 -8.27
CA ILE A 319 -11.39 28.64 -8.50
C ILE A 319 -11.12 28.79 -10.01
N LEU A 320 -11.76 27.97 -10.86
CA LEU A 320 -11.62 28.06 -12.30
C LEU A 320 -12.06 29.43 -12.85
N ILE A 321 -13.22 29.94 -12.39
CA ILE A 321 -13.72 31.27 -12.75
C ILE A 321 -12.71 32.36 -12.33
N GLY A 322 -12.18 32.26 -11.11
CA GLY A 322 -11.15 33.18 -10.59
C GLY A 322 -9.88 33.20 -11.46
N ILE A 323 -9.40 32.03 -11.86
CA ILE A 323 -8.25 31.90 -12.77
C ILE A 323 -8.53 32.54 -14.12
N LEU A 324 -9.69 32.29 -14.71
CA LEU A 324 -10.10 32.89 -16.00
C LEU A 324 -10.20 34.41 -15.93
N LEU A 325 -10.75 34.96 -14.83
CA LEU A 325 -10.81 36.40 -14.61
C LEU A 325 -9.42 37.03 -14.47
N CYS A 326 -8.50 36.38 -13.72
CA CYS A 326 -7.11 36.84 -13.63
C CYS A 326 -6.41 36.82 -14.99
N PHE A 327 -6.58 35.75 -15.77
CA PHE A 327 -6.01 35.69 -17.12
C PHE A 327 -6.59 36.77 -18.04
N SER A 328 -7.89 37.03 -17.99
CA SER A 328 -8.54 38.08 -18.75
C SER A 328 -8.05 39.47 -18.39
N LEU A 329 -7.85 39.72 -17.05
CA LEU A 329 -7.31 41.00 -16.56
C LEU A 329 -5.87 41.23 -17.02
N VAL A 330 -5.02 40.21 -16.84
CA VAL A 330 -3.61 40.27 -17.26
C VAL A 330 -3.49 40.47 -18.77
N GLY A 331 -4.28 39.69 -19.54
CA GLY A 331 -4.36 39.79 -21.00
C GLY A 331 -4.83 41.17 -21.46
N GLY A 332 -5.86 41.72 -20.80
CA GLY A 332 -6.37 43.07 -21.07
C GLY A 332 -5.36 44.16 -20.77
N LEU A 333 -4.68 44.07 -19.62
CA LEU A 333 -3.60 45.01 -19.24
C LEU A 333 -2.40 44.92 -20.20
N ALA A 334 -1.98 43.71 -20.59
CA ALA A 334 -0.89 43.51 -21.52
C ALA A 334 -1.22 44.05 -22.90
N PHE A 335 -2.39 43.74 -23.41
CA PHE A 335 -2.86 44.25 -24.71
C PHE A 335 -3.05 45.77 -24.69
N GLY A 336 -3.63 46.32 -23.62
CA GLY A 336 -3.83 47.75 -23.43
C GLY A 336 -2.51 48.52 -23.37
N SER A 337 -1.51 47.98 -22.64
CA SER A 337 -0.19 48.60 -22.54
C SER A 337 0.58 48.56 -23.86
N VAL A 338 0.55 47.43 -24.58
CA VAL A 338 1.15 47.33 -25.92
C VAL A 338 0.49 48.32 -26.90
N ARG A 339 -0.82 48.44 -26.90
CA ARG A 339 -1.56 49.40 -27.75
C ARG A 339 -1.27 50.83 -27.37
N ALA A 340 -1.17 51.16 -26.08
CA ALA A 340 -0.80 52.50 -25.59
C ALA A 340 0.65 52.87 -25.96
N PHE A 341 1.59 51.91 -25.88
CA PHE A 341 2.97 52.06 -26.27
C PHE A 341 3.12 52.31 -27.79
N LEU A 342 2.42 51.53 -28.62
CA LEU A 342 2.40 51.70 -30.10
C LEU A 342 1.79 53.05 -30.50
N ARG A 343 0.76 53.56 -29.82
CA ARG A 343 0.18 54.88 -30.04
C ARG A 343 1.12 56.01 -29.62
N ARG A 344 1.95 55.82 -28.60
CA ARG A 344 2.97 56.84 -28.18
C ARG A 344 4.19 56.89 -29.12
N GLY A 345 4.51 55.78 -29.81
CA GLY A 345 5.57 55.72 -30.81
C GLY A 345 5.22 56.27 -32.18
N GLY A 346 3.95 56.45 -32.50
CA GLY A 346 3.47 56.98 -33.77
C GLY A 346 3.07 58.44 -33.67
N ARG A 347 4.01 59.36 -33.77
CA ARG A 347 3.76 60.74 -34.17
C ARG A 347 3.56 60.75 -35.70
N GLY A 348 2.30 60.73 -36.11
CA GLY A 348 1.97 60.83 -37.52
C GLY A 348 0.48 61.03 -37.64
N GLU A 349 0.11 62.23 -38.08
CA GLU A 349 -1.25 62.60 -38.45
C GLU A 349 -1.98 61.54 -39.23
N ALA A 350 -3.15 61.19 -38.73
CA ALA A 350 -4.20 60.66 -39.61
C ALA A 350 -5.51 61.27 -39.16
N ALA A 351 -5.96 62.13 -40.03
CA ALA A 351 -7.21 62.90 -39.96
C ALA A 351 -8.41 62.01 -39.63
N ASP A 352 -9.24 62.53 -38.76
CA ASP A 352 -10.61 62.13 -38.52
C ASP A 352 -11.39 62.18 -39.84
N ALA A 353 -11.60 61.04 -40.49
CA ALA A 353 -12.60 60.92 -41.54
C ALA A 353 -13.93 60.51 -40.90
N MET A 354 -14.66 61.50 -40.41
CA MET A 354 -16.04 61.32 -40.00
C MET A 354 -16.88 61.11 -41.28
N ILE A 355 -17.28 59.85 -41.53
CA ILE A 355 -18.25 59.54 -42.61
C ILE A 355 -19.63 60.01 -42.14
N VAL A 356 -20.04 61.17 -42.56
CA VAL A 356 -21.44 61.62 -42.44
C VAL A 356 -22.29 60.97 -43.52
N LEU A 357 -23.10 59.99 -43.10
CA LEU A 357 -24.12 59.44 -43.98
C LEU A 357 -25.29 60.47 -44.18
N HIS A 358 -25.34 61.09 -45.32
CA HIS A 358 -26.49 61.89 -45.76
C HIS A 358 -27.58 60.89 -46.19
N LEU A 359 -28.60 60.76 -45.38
CA LEU A 359 -29.90 60.22 -45.81
C LEU A 359 -30.69 61.32 -46.50
N SER A 360 -30.76 61.27 -47.82
CA SER A 360 -31.62 62.13 -48.66
C SER A 360 -32.97 61.45 -48.77
N ASP A 361 -33.99 62.18 -48.27
CA ASP A 361 -35.40 61.89 -48.56
C ASP A 361 -35.71 61.98 -50.05
N ARG A 362 -36.39 60.95 -50.59
CA ARG A 362 -37.46 61.05 -51.59
C ARG A 362 -38.30 59.77 -51.51
#